data_b3ac6caff204e4139ac9f39e63d9d0c5
#
_entry.id   b3ac6caff204e4139ac9f39e63d9d0c5
#
_cell.length_a   1.000
_cell.length_b   1.000
_cell.length_c   1.000
_cell.angle_alpha   90.00
_cell.angle_beta   90.00
_cell.angle_gamma   90.00
#
_symmetry.space_group_name_H-M   'P 1'
#
loop_
_entity.id
_entity.type
_entity.pdbx_description
1 polymer ?
#
loop_
_entity_poly.entity_id
_entity_poly.type
_entity_poly.pdbx_seq_one_letter_code
_entity_poly.pdbx_strand_id
1 'polypeptide(L)' 'MYAIVYKSDGFPVCRQMPGVSPDPVVTWMNESAAKAFIASKAGDAEFQPLELTDDAMDKLAKTMGCPVQSMTFEPYPG' A
#
# COMPACT_ATOMS: atom_id res chain seq x y z
N MET A 1 -4.01 5.85 8.67
CA MET A 1 -2.92 5.14 7.98
C MET A 1 -3.27 4.99 6.52
N TYR A 2 -2.31 5.20 5.64
CA TYR A 2 -2.52 5.17 4.20
C TYR A 2 -1.58 4.20 3.53
N ALA A 3 -2.05 3.57 2.46
CA ALA A 3 -1.22 2.85 1.51
C ALA A 3 -1.17 3.64 0.20
N ILE A 4 -0.31 3.22 -0.71
CA ILE A 4 -0.30 3.74 -2.07
C ILE A 4 -0.57 2.57 -3.00
N VAL A 5 -1.49 2.74 -3.92
CA VAL A 5 -1.89 1.68 -4.84
C VAL A 5 -1.71 2.12 -6.29
N TYR A 6 -1.46 1.17 -7.17
CA TYR A 6 -1.44 1.41 -8.61
C TYR A 6 -2.86 1.66 -9.10
N LYS A 7 -3.05 2.70 -9.89
CA LYS A 7 -4.37 3.01 -10.47
C LYS A 7 -4.84 1.92 -11.44
N SER A 8 -3.91 1.22 -12.06
CA SER A 8 -4.22 0.23 -13.09
C SER A 8 -4.94 -1.01 -12.53
N ASP A 9 -4.49 -1.52 -11.39
CA ASP A 9 -4.98 -2.79 -10.84
C ASP A 9 -5.31 -2.74 -9.35
N GLY A 10 -5.07 -1.62 -8.69
CA GLY A 10 -5.30 -1.47 -7.26
C GLY A 10 -4.28 -2.19 -6.38
N PHE A 11 -3.20 -2.71 -6.95
CA PHE A 11 -2.19 -3.43 -6.18
C PHE A 11 -1.39 -2.43 -5.33
N PRO A 12 -1.12 -2.74 -4.05
CA PRO A 12 -0.41 -1.81 -3.17
C PRO A 12 1.09 -1.83 -3.41
N VAL A 13 1.74 -0.72 -3.07
CA VAL A 13 3.20 -0.67 -2.98
C VAL A 13 3.62 -1.55 -1.81
N CYS A 14 4.47 -2.52 -2.09
CA CYS A 14 4.96 -3.48 -1.10
C CYS A 14 6.48 -3.39 -0.98
N ARG A 15 6.99 -3.82 0.18
CA ARG A 15 8.41 -3.96 0.41
C ARG A 15 8.76 -5.44 0.33
N GLN A 16 9.68 -5.77 -0.56
CA GLN A 16 10.14 -7.15 -0.68
C GLN A 16 11.08 -7.49 0.48
N MET A 17 10.68 -8.48 1.30
CA MET A 17 11.48 -8.94 2.43
C MET A 17 11.72 -10.44 2.31
N PRO A 18 13.00 -10.89 2.27
CA PRO A 18 13.31 -12.33 2.19
C PRO A 18 12.68 -13.10 3.36
N GLY A 19 12.05 -14.21 3.07
CA GLY A 19 11.43 -15.07 4.07
C GLY A 19 10.08 -14.61 4.59
N VAL A 20 9.58 -13.49 4.10
CA VAL A 20 8.25 -12.97 4.46
C VAL A 20 7.31 -13.09 3.26
N SER A 21 6.18 -13.75 3.45
CA SER A 21 5.18 -13.93 2.39
C SER A 21 3.78 -13.84 3.00
N PRO A 22 2.87 -13.05 2.43
CA PRO A 22 3.09 -12.12 1.31
C PRO A 22 3.97 -10.93 1.69
N ASP A 23 4.45 -10.20 0.68
CA ASP A 23 5.28 -9.01 0.92
C ASP A 23 4.51 -7.99 1.76
N PRO A 24 5.15 -7.36 2.75
CA PRO A 24 4.49 -6.32 3.54
C PRO A 24 4.04 -5.14 2.70
N VAL A 25 2.84 -4.64 2.99
CA VAL A 25 2.31 -3.43 2.38
C VAL A 25 2.95 -2.23 3.08
N VAL A 26 3.54 -1.33 2.32
CA VAL A 26 4.12 -0.10 2.88
C VAL A 26 3.02 0.86 3.25
N THR A 27 3.12 1.48 4.43
CA THR A 27 2.12 2.42 4.91
C THR A 27 2.72 3.79 5.20
N TRP A 28 1.87 4.81 5.13
CA TRP A 28 2.21 6.20 5.45
C TRP A 28 1.28 6.68 6.55
N MET A 29 1.79 7.54 7.42
CA MET A 29 1.06 8.02 8.59
C MET A 29 -0.20 8.79 8.21
N ASN A 30 -0.14 9.57 7.14
CA ASN A 30 -1.25 10.40 6.70
C ASN A 30 -1.22 10.58 5.17
N GLU A 31 -2.28 11.20 4.65
CA GLU A 31 -2.41 11.41 3.21
C GLU A 31 -1.30 12.29 2.64
N SER A 32 -0.90 13.32 3.38
CA SER A 32 0.17 14.24 2.94
C SER A 32 1.48 13.50 2.70
N ALA A 33 1.83 12.58 3.61
CA ALA A 33 3.05 11.79 3.48
C ALA A 33 2.99 10.87 2.25
N ALA A 34 1.85 10.23 2.03
CA ALA A 34 1.64 9.38 0.86
C ALA A 34 1.74 10.18 -0.44
N LYS A 35 1.09 11.33 -0.50
CA LYS A 35 1.14 12.21 -1.66
C LYS A 35 2.55 12.73 -1.93
N ALA A 36 3.30 13.06 -0.88
CA ALA A 36 4.68 13.52 -1.01
C ALA A 36 5.56 12.43 -1.64
N PHE A 37 5.38 11.19 -1.23
CA PHE A 37 6.09 10.07 -1.82
C PHE A 37 5.75 9.93 -3.32
N ILE A 38 4.47 9.97 -3.66
CA ILE A 38 4.02 9.88 -5.05
C ILE A 38 4.65 11.00 -5.89
N ALA A 39 4.62 12.24 -5.38
CA ALA A 39 5.19 13.39 -6.06
C ALA A 39 6.69 13.22 -6.26
N SER A 40 7.41 12.67 -5.26
CA SER A 40 8.85 12.46 -5.36
C SER A 40 9.24 11.45 -6.45
N LYS A 41 8.32 10.57 -6.81
CA LYS A 41 8.52 9.58 -7.87
C LYS A 41 7.92 10.00 -9.21
N ALA A 42 7.37 11.21 -9.30
CA ALA A 42 6.62 11.67 -10.47
C ALA A 42 5.53 10.66 -10.89
N GLY A 43 4.87 10.07 -9.90
CA GLY A 43 3.97 8.93 -10.08
C GLY A 43 2.48 9.25 -10.10
N ASP A 44 2.10 10.53 -10.22
CA ASP A 44 0.69 10.95 -10.14
C ASP A 44 -0.21 10.24 -11.16
N ALA A 45 0.34 9.86 -12.31
CA ALA A 45 -0.41 9.17 -13.34
C ALA A 45 -0.64 7.67 -13.03
N GLU A 46 0.21 7.09 -12.20
CA GLU A 46 0.23 5.65 -11.93
C GLU A 46 -0.26 5.27 -10.54
N PHE A 47 -0.11 6.15 -9.56
CA PHE A 47 -0.35 5.87 -8.15
C PHE A 47 -1.42 6.78 -7.58
N GLN A 48 -2.08 6.27 -6.54
CA GLN A 48 -3.00 7.08 -5.74
C GLN A 48 -2.92 6.64 -4.27
N PRO A 49 -3.14 7.56 -3.32
CA PRO A 49 -3.21 7.18 -1.92
C PRO A 49 -4.53 6.47 -1.62
N LEU A 50 -4.48 5.54 -0.67
CA LEU A 50 -5.65 4.79 -0.23
C LEU A 50 -5.69 4.79 1.28
N GLU A 51 -6.75 5.36 1.86
CA GLU A 51 -6.96 5.25 3.30
C GLU A 51 -7.26 3.81 3.69
N LEU A 52 -6.54 3.29 4.68
CA LEU A 52 -6.69 1.91 5.10
C LEU A 52 -7.85 1.75 6.09
N THR A 53 -9.05 1.85 5.56
CA THR A 53 -10.29 1.49 6.26
C THR A 53 -10.47 -0.03 6.20
N ASP A 54 -11.41 -0.56 6.97
CA ASP A 54 -11.72 -1.99 6.93
C ASP A 54 -12.12 -2.44 5.53
N ASP A 55 -12.94 -1.64 4.85
CA ASP A 55 -13.34 -1.93 3.46
C ASP A 55 -12.15 -1.92 2.51
N ALA A 56 -11.24 -0.98 2.67
CA ALA A 56 -10.04 -0.89 1.85
C ALA A 56 -9.12 -2.09 2.08
N MET A 57 -8.98 -2.54 3.32
CA MET A 57 -8.18 -3.72 3.65
C MET A 57 -8.77 -4.98 3.02
N ASP A 58 -10.10 -5.12 3.05
CA ASP A 58 -10.78 -6.24 2.40
C ASP A 58 -10.52 -6.26 0.89
N LYS A 59 -10.58 -5.11 0.25
CA LYS A 59 -10.29 -4.98 -1.18
C LYS A 59 -8.84 -5.32 -1.50
N LEU A 60 -7.91 -4.85 -0.68
CA LEU A 60 -6.49 -5.18 -0.86
C LEU A 60 -6.24 -6.68 -0.70
N ALA A 61 -6.88 -7.31 0.29
CA ALA A 61 -6.75 -8.74 0.49
C ALA A 61 -7.21 -9.52 -0.74
N LYS A 62 -8.33 -9.12 -1.33
CA LYS A 62 -8.82 -9.74 -2.56
C LYS A 62 -7.86 -9.54 -3.72
N THR A 63 -7.32 -8.34 -3.86
CA THR A 63 -6.35 -8.01 -4.92
C THR A 63 -5.08 -8.84 -4.76
N MET A 64 -4.59 -9.00 -3.54
CA MET A 64 -3.39 -9.75 -3.24
C MET A 64 -3.61 -11.27 -3.19
N GLY A 65 -4.86 -11.70 -3.13
CA GLY A 65 -5.19 -13.13 -3.08
C GLY A 65 -4.91 -13.79 -1.75
N CYS A 66 -4.97 -13.06 -0.65
CA CYS A 66 -4.75 -13.59 0.69
C CYS A 66 -5.78 -13.03 1.66
N PRO A 67 -6.04 -13.71 2.81
CA PRO A 67 -6.95 -13.16 3.81
C PRO A 67 -6.31 -11.97 4.52
N VAL A 68 -7.16 -11.07 5.03
CA VAL A 68 -6.70 -9.86 5.74
C VAL A 68 -5.74 -10.20 6.87
N GLN A 69 -6.02 -11.28 7.61
CA GLN A 69 -5.18 -11.71 8.72
C GLN A 69 -3.75 -12.10 8.32
N SER A 70 -3.55 -12.45 7.05
CA SER A 70 -2.23 -12.80 6.51
C SER A 70 -1.47 -11.61 5.98
N MET A 71 -2.12 -10.46 5.87
CA MET A 71 -1.47 -9.24 5.39
C MET A 71 -0.57 -8.67 6.47
N THR A 72 0.60 -8.20 6.07
CA THR A 72 1.52 -7.50 6.95
C THR A 72 1.74 -6.08 6.45
N PHE A 73 2.02 -5.17 7.37
CA PHE A 73 2.18 -3.74 7.06
C PHE A 73 3.50 -3.26 7.63
N GLU A 74 4.21 -2.47 6.84
CA GLU A 74 5.49 -1.87 7.21
C GLU A 74 5.39 -0.35 7.04
N PRO A 75 5.67 0.44 8.08
CA PRO A 75 5.69 1.89 7.91
C PRO A 75 6.84 2.31 7.01
N TYR A 76 6.59 3.27 6.14
CA TYR A 76 7.63 3.84 5.30
C TYR A 76 8.66 4.55 6.18
N PRO A 77 9.96 4.23 6.04
CA PRO A 77 10.99 4.72 6.96
C PRO A 77 11.42 6.17 6.72
N GLY A 78 10.80 6.82 5.82
CA GLY A 78 11.16 8.19 5.50
C GLY A 78 10.24 9.18 6.09
#